data_250c44fb951011543decfb630844b6f3
#
_entry.id   250c44fb951011543decfb630844b6f3
#
_cell.length_a   1.000
_cell.length_b   1.000
_cell.length_c   1.000
_cell.angle_alpha   90.00
_cell.angle_beta   90.00
_cell.angle_gamma   90.00
#
_symmetry.space_group_name_H-M   'P 1'
#
loop_
_entity.id
_entity.type
_entity.pdbx_description
1 polymer ?
#
loop_
_entity_poly.entity_id
_entity_poly.type
_entity_poly.pdbx_seq_one_letter_code
_entity_poly.pdbx_strand_id
1 'polypeptide(L)'
;MTISLFVTGTDTGCGKTFVCCEILNHLGSQGLDVVGLKPIASGADLKNGCLQNDDVKLLHKNSNIDIKEHDVCRYIFPEPCSPHIASSINNTAIETDEICKFVNDFKNKSDLVIVEGIGGWHVPINSEEMVCDLAVKLDIPVILVISNKLGCLNHASLTLEAILKSGVQLFGWVLNRITNDIVAAGAVESSLEKIMGSAPVLTIDFDHQSADPMQFEVLKKLVWSNSFD
;
A
#
# COMPACT_ATOMS: atom_id res chain seq x y z
N MET A 1 8.63 -18.93 5.93
CA MET A 1 8.87 -18.16 4.67
C MET A 1 8.13 -16.84 4.82
N THR A 2 8.80 -15.73 4.67
CA THR A 2 8.18 -14.40 4.79
C THR A 2 7.37 -14.09 3.54
N ILE A 3 6.16 -13.61 3.72
CA ILE A 3 5.32 -13.12 2.63
C ILE A 3 5.48 -11.61 2.54
N SER A 4 5.56 -11.08 1.33
CA SER A 4 5.63 -9.64 1.09
C SER A 4 4.55 -9.22 0.11
N LEU A 5 3.89 -8.08 0.38
CA LEU A 5 2.84 -7.51 -0.46
C LEU A 5 3.13 -6.03 -0.72
N PHE A 6 2.99 -5.58 -1.95
CA PHE A 6 3.04 -4.17 -2.31
C PHE A 6 1.64 -3.59 -2.38
N VAL A 7 1.36 -2.56 -1.59
CA VAL A 7 0.05 -1.90 -1.58
C VAL A 7 0.12 -0.61 -2.37
N THR A 8 -0.56 -0.59 -3.51
CA THR A 8 -0.75 0.61 -4.34
C THR A 8 -2.20 1.09 -4.28
N GLY A 9 -2.47 2.22 -4.86
CA GLY A 9 -3.83 2.76 -4.94
C GLY A 9 -4.13 3.39 -6.28
N THR A 10 -5.41 3.59 -6.54
CA THR A 10 -5.87 4.30 -7.74
C THR A 10 -5.52 5.79 -7.70
N ASP A 11 -5.21 6.33 -6.49
CA ASP A 11 -4.92 7.76 -6.29
C ASP A 11 -4.32 8.02 -4.90
N THR A 12 -3.86 9.26 -4.66
CA THR A 12 -3.59 9.77 -3.31
C THR A 12 -4.92 9.87 -2.53
N GLY A 13 -4.88 9.53 -1.24
CA GLY A 13 -6.07 9.59 -0.39
C GLY A 13 -7.11 8.48 -0.63
N CYS A 14 -6.79 7.42 -1.39
CA CYS A 14 -7.69 6.26 -1.51
C CYS A 14 -7.67 5.35 -0.26
N GLY A 15 -6.83 5.67 0.76
CA GLY A 15 -6.78 4.98 2.04
C GLY A 15 -5.81 3.81 2.10
N LYS A 16 -4.72 3.83 1.33
CA LYS A 16 -3.66 2.80 1.38
C LYS A 16 -3.19 2.51 2.81
N THR A 17 -2.79 3.57 3.52
CA THR A 17 -2.27 3.46 4.89
C THR A 17 -3.28 2.83 5.83
N PHE A 18 -4.55 3.22 5.73
CA PHE A 18 -5.63 2.63 6.51
C PHE A 18 -5.76 1.13 6.23
N VAL A 19 -5.81 0.73 4.95
CA VAL A 19 -5.87 -0.68 4.54
C VAL A 19 -4.66 -1.47 5.05
N CYS A 20 -3.45 -0.91 4.93
CA CYS A 20 -2.24 -1.53 5.47
C CYS A 20 -2.35 -1.77 6.97
N CYS A 21 -2.80 -0.76 7.74
CA CYS A 21 -2.98 -0.86 9.19
C CYS A 21 -4.00 -1.92 9.58
N GLU A 22 -5.13 -2.01 8.87
CA GLU A 22 -6.15 -3.03 9.13
C GLU A 22 -5.60 -4.45 8.91
N ILE A 23 -4.85 -4.67 7.82
CA ILE A 23 -4.22 -5.97 7.55
C ILE A 23 -3.18 -6.31 8.63
N LEU A 24 -2.31 -5.35 8.98
CA LEU A 24 -1.27 -5.54 10.01
C LEU A 24 -1.90 -5.87 11.38
N ASN A 25 -2.89 -5.08 11.81
CA ASN A 25 -3.58 -5.30 13.07
C ASN A 25 -4.24 -6.66 13.15
N HIS A 26 -4.99 -7.02 12.10
CA HIS A 26 -5.73 -8.26 12.11
C HIS A 26 -4.79 -9.48 12.14
N LEU A 27 -3.78 -9.52 11.25
CA LEU A 27 -2.85 -10.64 11.16
C LEU A 27 -1.89 -10.69 12.36
N GLY A 28 -1.46 -9.53 12.86
CA GLY A 28 -0.66 -9.43 14.09
C GLY A 28 -1.41 -9.94 15.33
N SER A 29 -2.72 -9.65 15.43
CA SER A 29 -3.56 -10.17 16.52
C SER A 29 -3.72 -11.69 16.51
N GLN A 30 -3.46 -12.32 15.38
CA GLN A 30 -3.45 -13.79 15.23
C GLN A 30 -2.09 -14.43 15.52
N GLY A 31 -1.12 -13.65 16.03
CA GLY A 31 0.19 -14.12 16.46
C GLY A 31 1.22 -14.19 15.35
N LEU A 32 1.01 -13.52 14.21
CA LEU A 32 2.00 -13.39 13.17
C LEU A 32 2.91 -12.17 13.43
N ASP A 33 4.19 -12.31 13.12
CA ASP A 33 5.13 -11.20 13.12
C ASP A 33 4.95 -10.37 11.86
N VAL A 34 4.44 -9.14 12.00
CA VAL A 34 4.06 -8.27 10.88
C VAL A 34 4.78 -6.93 10.91
N VAL A 35 5.12 -6.41 9.75
CA VAL A 35 5.72 -5.09 9.59
C VAL A 35 5.15 -4.35 8.38
N GLY A 36 4.82 -3.08 8.58
CA GLY A 36 4.46 -2.14 7.53
C GLY A 36 5.60 -1.19 7.23
N LEU A 37 5.96 -1.06 5.97
CA LEU A 37 7.02 -0.18 5.49
C LEU A 37 6.45 0.88 4.55
N LYS A 38 6.92 2.11 4.68
CA LYS A 38 6.65 3.25 3.79
C LYS A 38 7.96 3.73 3.19
N PRO A 39 8.52 3.08 2.16
CA PRO A 39 9.87 3.39 1.69
C PRO A 39 10.09 4.85 1.33
N ILE A 40 9.06 5.53 0.84
CA ILE A 40 9.08 6.95 0.49
C ILE A 40 7.87 7.64 1.12
N ALA A 41 8.11 8.72 1.85
CA ALA A 41 7.07 9.58 2.42
C ALA A 41 7.34 11.05 2.06
N SER A 42 6.30 11.79 1.69
CA SER A 42 6.31 13.24 1.44
C SER A 42 5.27 13.95 2.32
N GLY A 43 5.43 15.26 2.53
CA GLY A 43 4.56 16.03 3.41
C GLY A 43 4.79 15.72 4.90
N ALA A 44 6.05 15.54 5.30
CA ALA A 44 6.41 15.32 6.70
C ALA A 44 6.56 16.63 7.46
N ASP A 45 6.05 16.68 8.69
CA ASP A 45 6.23 17.81 9.60
C ASP A 45 7.57 17.73 10.32
N LEU A 46 8.22 18.87 10.51
CA LEU A 46 9.40 18.97 11.37
C LEU A 46 8.95 19.10 12.84
N LYS A 47 9.12 18.05 13.65
CA LYS A 47 8.79 18.05 15.06
C LYS A 47 10.01 17.61 15.88
N ASN A 48 10.39 18.40 16.88
CA ASN A 48 11.53 18.11 17.76
C ASN A 48 12.85 17.83 16.99
N GLY A 49 13.08 18.51 15.86
CA GLY A 49 14.27 18.34 15.04
C GLY A 49 14.29 17.10 14.14
N CYS A 50 13.20 16.33 14.09
CA CYS A 50 13.04 15.17 13.21
C CYS A 50 11.83 15.33 12.29
N LEU A 51 11.95 14.87 11.05
CA LEU A 51 10.80 14.79 10.14
C LEU A 51 9.89 13.64 10.60
N GLN A 52 8.60 13.93 10.71
CA GLN A 52 7.57 12.98 11.11
C GLN A 52 6.44 12.97 10.07
N ASN A 53 6.03 11.79 9.66
CA ASN A 53 4.93 11.59 8.72
C ASN A 53 3.89 10.66 9.34
N ASP A 54 2.61 11.00 9.18
CA ASP A 54 1.53 10.29 9.86
C ASP A 54 1.35 8.85 9.32
N ASP A 55 1.56 8.60 8.01
CA ASP A 55 1.54 7.25 7.45
C ASP A 55 2.62 6.37 8.09
N VAL A 56 3.86 6.91 8.21
CA VAL A 56 4.99 6.22 8.84
C VAL A 56 4.69 5.85 10.29
N LYS A 57 4.12 6.79 11.06
CA LYS A 57 3.71 6.54 12.47
C LYS A 57 2.65 5.47 12.58
N LEU A 58 1.64 5.52 11.70
CA LEU A 58 0.55 4.54 11.70
C LEU A 58 1.07 3.16 11.37
N LEU A 59 1.92 3.01 10.36
CA LEU A 59 2.53 1.72 10.01
C LEU A 59 3.42 1.20 11.14
N HIS A 60 4.26 2.06 11.74
CA HIS A 60 5.07 1.68 12.89
C HIS A 60 4.22 1.18 14.05
N LYS A 61 3.15 1.94 14.42
CA LYS A 61 2.24 1.58 15.51
C LYS A 61 1.55 0.23 15.32
N ASN A 62 1.27 -0.14 14.06
CA ASN A 62 0.56 -1.36 13.71
C ASN A 62 1.50 -2.52 13.33
N SER A 63 2.81 -2.30 13.35
CA SER A 63 3.83 -3.35 13.30
C SER A 63 4.07 -3.92 14.70
N ASN A 64 4.33 -5.22 14.81
CA ASN A 64 4.53 -5.87 16.10
C ASN A 64 5.94 -6.47 16.29
N ILE A 65 6.83 -6.28 15.32
CA ILE A 65 8.25 -6.62 15.47
C ILE A 65 9.02 -5.46 16.13
N ASP A 66 10.19 -5.73 16.70
CA ASP A 66 11.07 -4.69 17.28
C ASP A 66 11.70 -3.84 16.15
N ILE A 67 11.09 -2.71 15.86
CA ILE A 67 11.51 -1.74 14.84
C ILE A 67 11.28 -0.31 15.35
N LYS A 68 12.20 0.61 15.02
CA LYS A 68 12.02 2.03 15.35
C LYS A 68 11.22 2.75 14.25
N GLU A 69 10.50 3.80 14.63
CA GLU A 69 9.69 4.58 13.68
C GLU A 69 10.49 5.05 12.45
N HIS A 70 11.72 5.52 12.66
CA HIS A 70 12.57 5.98 11.54
C HIS A 70 13.07 4.84 10.63
N ASP A 71 13.00 3.59 11.08
CA ASP A 71 13.35 2.42 10.26
C ASP A 71 12.17 1.91 9.43
N VAL A 72 10.97 2.53 9.53
CA VAL A 72 9.81 2.23 8.68
C VAL A 72 9.91 2.91 7.31
N CYS A 73 10.67 4.01 7.22
CA CYS A 73 10.77 4.84 6.03
C CYS A 73 12.21 5.08 5.62
N ARG A 74 12.54 4.88 4.33
CA ARG A 74 13.90 5.09 3.81
C ARG A 74 14.15 6.53 3.38
N TYR A 75 13.14 7.15 2.74
CA TYR A 75 13.18 8.53 2.24
C TYR A 75 11.99 9.31 2.76
N ILE A 76 12.24 10.36 3.54
CA ILE A 76 11.21 11.21 4.11
C ILE A 76 11.46 12.67 3.74
N PHE A 77 10.44 13.34 3.19
CA PHE A 77 10.54 14.71 2.69
C PHE A 77 9.48 15.62 3.31
N PRO A 78 9.81 16.89 3.62
CA PRO A 78 8.84 17.82 4.18
C PRO A 78 7.81 18.32 3.17
N GLU A 79 8.15 18.42 1.88
CA GLU A 79 7.25 18.96 0.87
C GLU A 79 6.13 17.96 0.53
N PRO A 80 4.84 18.38 0.56
CA PRO A 80 3.70 17.54 0.19
C PRO A 80 3.53 17.49 -1.35
N CYS A 81 4.50 16.90 -2.04
CA CYS A 81 4.52 16.79 -3.49
C CYS A 81 5.03 15.42 -3.95
N SER A 82 5.08 15.24 -5.27
CA SER A 82 5.57 14.00 -5.85
C SER A 82 7.03 13.71 -5.47
N PRO A 83 7.43 12.43 -5.24
CA PRO A 83 8.76 12.06 -4.76
C PRO A 83 9.91 12.69 -5.53
N HIS A 84 9.88 12.65 -6.87
CA HIS A 84 10.96 13.22 -7.71
C HIS A 84 11.14 14.74 -7.52
N ILE A 85 10.05 15.47 -7.24
CA ILE A 85 10.09 16.92 -6.96
C ILE A 85 10.69 17.14 -5.57
N ALA A 86 10.19 16.43 -4.55
CA ALA A 86 10.69 16.53 -3.18
C ALA A 86 12.19 16.16 -3.10
N SER A 87 12.59 15.10 -3.78
CA SER A 87 13.97 14.66 -3.95
C SER A 87 14.86 15.77 -4.53
N SER A 88 14.39 16.43 -5.61
CA SER A 88 15.11 17.53 -6.25
C SER A 88 15.26 18.76 -5.33
N ILE A 89 14.20 19.15 -4.63
CA ILE A 89 14.22 20.29 -3.68
C ILE A 89 15.24 20.04 -2.55
N ASN A 90 15.29 18.81 -2.05
CA ASN A 90 16.14 18.42 -0.92
C ASN A 90 17.55 17.94 -1.34
N ASN A 91 17.89 17.97 -2.62
CA ASN A 91 19.15 17.43 -3.16
C ASN A 91 19.47 16.01 -2.65
N THR A 92 18.44 15.18 -2.52
CA THR A 92 18.55 13.80 -2.02
C THR A 92 18.03 12.83 -3.08
N ALA A 93 18.92 12.13 -3.77
CA ALA A 93 18.51 11.16 -4.79
C ALA A 93 17.76 9.98 -4.15
N ILE A 94 16.66 9.58 -4.79
CA ILE A 94 15.93 8.36 -4.42
C ILE A 94 16.41 7.24 -5.31
N GLU A 95 17.09 6.26 -4.69
CA GLU A 95 17.63 5.07 -5.35
C GLU A 95 16.72 3.88 -5.08
N THR A 96 16.06 3.35 -6.11
CA THR A 96 15.12 2.21 -5.95
C THR A 96 15.83 0.94 -5.50
N ASP A 97 17.10 0.74 -5.87
CA ASP A 97 17.91 -0.39 -5.40
C ASP A 97 18.16 -0.35 -3.88
N GLU A 98 18.31 0.86 -3.31
CA GLU A 98 18.38 1.03 -1.85
C GLU A 98 17.06 0.72 -1.17
N ILE A 99 15.93 1.04 -1.82
CA ILE A 99 14.61 0.65 -1.34
C ILE A 99 14.46 -0.88 -1.36
N CYS A 100 14.89 -1.54 -2.43
CA CYS A 100 14.84 -2.99 -2.51
C CYS A 100 15.67 -3.67 -1.41
N LYS A 101 16.87 -3.19 -1.13
CA LYS A 101 17.70 -3.66 -0.01
C LYS A 101 16.98 -3.44 1.32
N PHE A 102 16.49 -2.22 1.54
CA PHE A 102 15.75 -1.85 2.75
C PHE A 102 14.56 -2.79 3.01
N VAL A 103 13.73 -3.07 2.00
CA VAL A 103 12.59 -4.00 2.14
C VAL A 103 13.07 -5.43 2.43
N ASN A 104 14.14 -5.89 1.74
CA ASN A 104 14.67 -7.23 1.92
C ASN A 104 15.23 -7.49 3.32
N ASP A 105 15.71 -6.46 4.02
CA ASP A 105 16.22 -6.58 5.40
C ASP A 105 15.15 -7.05 6.40
N PHE A 106 13.86 -6.91 6.04
CA PHE A 106 12.74 -7.35 6.87
C PHE A 106 12.20 -8.73 6.51
N LYS A 107 12.54 -9.28 5.33
CA LYS A 107 12.03 -10.59 4.87
C LYS A 107 12.43 -11.76 5.78
N ASN A 108 13.46 -11.61 6.63
CA ASN A 108 13.88 -12.65 7.57
C ASN A 108 13.53 -12.33 9.03
N LYS A 109 12.80 -11.24 9.26
CA LYS A 109 12.47 -10.74 10.60
C LYS A 109 10.98 -10.77 10.92
N SER A 110 10.16 -11.12 9.94
CA SER A 110 8.71 -11.11 10.05
C SER A 110 8.07 -12.19 9.18
N ASP A 111 6.84 -12.56 9.50
CA ASP A 111 6.02 -13.46 8.68
C ASP A 111 5.40 -12.73 7.50
N LEU A 112 5.06 -11.43 7.70
CA LEU A 112 4.47 -10.57 6.68
C LEU A 112 5.18 -9.20 6.63
N VAL A 113 5.55 -8.79 5.41
CA VAL A 113 6.00 -7.43 5.09
C VAL A 113 4.98 -6.77 4.18
N ILE A 114 4.39 -5.66 4.63
CA ILE A 114 3.56 -4.80 3.77
C ILE A 114 4.39 -3.59 3.34
N VAL A 115 4.54 -3.39 2.04
CA VAL A 115 5.22 -2.24 1.45
C VAL A 115 4.18 -1.28 0.90
N GLU A 116 3.97 -0.16 1.57
CA GLU A 116 3.04 0.86 1.09
C GLU A 116 3.71 1.77 0.06
N GLY A 117 3.15 1.83 -1.15
CA GLY A 117 3.54 2.77 -2.19
C GLY A 117 3.15 4.22 -1.87
N ILE A 118 3.58 5.16 -2.70
CA ILE A 118 3.23 6.57 -2.59
C ILE A 118 2.38 7.03 -3.78
N GLY A 119 1.28 7.74 -3.52
CA GLY A 119 0.33 8.18 -4.55
C GLY A 119 -0.32 7.00 -5.28
N GLY A 120 -0.25 6.99 -6.61
CA GLY A 120 -0.77 5.93 -7.49
C GLY A 120 0.34 5.15 -8.21
N TRP A 121 -0.06 4.32 -9.19
CA TRP A 121 0.82 3.38 -9.88
C TRP A 121 1.91 4.06 -10.73
N HIS A 122 1.56 5.12 -11.47
CA HIS A 122 2.47 5.87 -12.34
C HIS A 122 2.98 7.17 -11.71
N VAL A 123 3.25 7.18 -10.41
CA VAL A 123 3.86 8.35 -9.75
C VAL A 123 5.38 8.29 -9.95
N PRO A 124 6.02 9.35 -10.48
CA PRO A 124 7.46 9.41 -10.65
C PRO A 124 8.19 9.42 -9.29
N ILE A 125 9.15 8.51 -9.14
CA ILE A 125 10.04 8.42 -7.96
C ILE A 125 11.28 9.29 -8.18
N ASN A 126 11.90 9.15 -9.35
CA ASN A 126 13.04 9.93 -9.79
C ASN A 126 12.91 10.30 -11.29
N SER A 127 13.99 10.69 -11.97
CA SER A 127 13.95 11.06 -13.40
C SER A 127 13.71 9.91 -14.36
N GLU A 128 13.90 8.67 -13.93
CA GLU A 128 13.90 7.47 -14.77
C GLU A 128 12.84 6.46 -14.34
N GLU A 129 12.46 6.44 -13.06
CA GLU A 129 11.64 5.39 -12.48
C GLU A 129 10.36 5.93 -11.83
N MET A 130 9.32 5.12 -11.91
CA MET A 130 8.00 5.33 -11.29
C MET A 130 7.75 4.31 -10.18
N VAL A 131 6.66 4.47 -9.45
CA VAL A 131 6.22 3.51 -8.42
C VAL A 131 6.02 2.11 -9.00
N CYS A 132 5.54 1.98 -10.23
CA CYS A 132 5.41 0.70 -10.91
C CYS A 132 6.77 0.02 -11.14
N ASP A 133 7.82 0.76 -11.47
CA ASP A 133 9.15 0.20 -11.68
C ASP A 133 9.74 -0.34 -10.35
N LEU A 134 9.50 0.37 -9.25
CA LEU A 134 9.84 -0.13 -7.91
C LEU A 134 9.09 -1.42 -7.58
N ALA A 135 7.79 -1.51 -7.89
CA ALA A 135 7.00 -2.71 -7.64
C ALA A 135 7.52 -3.91 -8.45
N VAL A 136 7.89 -3.68 -9.72
CA VAL A 136 8.54 -4.69 -10.58
C VAL A 136 9.88 -5.14 -10.00
N LYS A 137 10.73 -4.19 -9.57
CA LYS A 137 12.03 -4.52 -8.98
C LYS A 137 11.93 -5.30 -7.65
N LEU A 138 10.92 -5.01 -6.85
CA LEU A 138 10.67 -5.73 -5.60
C LEU A 138 10.23 -7.18 -5.83
N ASP A 139 9.65 -7.47 -6.99
CA ASP A 139 9.16 -8.79 -7.40
C ASP A 139 8.25 -9.42 -6.31
N ILE A 140 7.27 -8.64 -5.87
CA ILE A 140 6.29 -9.04 -4.87
C ILE A 140 4.86 -8.75 -5.36
N PRO A 141 3.88 -9.57 -4.97
CA PRO A 141 2.49 -9.38 -5.40
C PRO A 141 1.91 -8.04 -4.96
N VAL A 142 1.01 -7.51 -5.78
CA VAL A 142 0.41 -6.17 -5.61
C VAL A 142 -1.03 -6.29 -5.11
N ILE A 143 -1.40 -5.50 -4.11
CA ILE A 143 -2.78 -5.20 -3.73
C ILE A 143 -3.13 -3.80 -4.26
N LEU A 144 -4.26 -3.70 -4.97
CA LEU A 144 -4.78 -2.42 -5.45
C LEU A 144 -5.91 -1.91 -4.53
N VAL A 145 -5.70 -0.77 -3.89
CA VAL A 145 -6.74 -0.09 -3.09
C VAL A 145 -7.55 0.86 -3.97
N ILE A 146 -8.86 0.67 -3.98
CA ILE A 146 -9.84 1.47 -4.72
C ILE A 146 -10.78 2.13 -3.72
N SER A 147 -10.86 3.46 -3.71
CA SER A 147 -11.87 4.18 -2.92
C SER A 147 -13.16 4.37 -3.72
N ASN A 148 -14.30 4.30 -3.04
CA ASN A 148 -15.63 4.46 -3.63
C ASN A 148 -16.02 5.91 -3.96
N LYS A 149 -15.11 6.73 -4.51
CA LYS A 149 -15.38 8.11 -4.91
C LYS A 149 -15.81 8.22 -6.37
N LEU A 150 -16.45 9.32 -6.73
CA LEU A 150 -16.79 9.60 -8.14
C LEU A 150 -15.52 9.56 -9.00
N GLY A 151 -15.57 8.83 -10.13
CA GLY A 151 -14.44 8.57 -11.02
C GLY A 151 -13.69 7.27 -10.72
N CYS A 152 -14.00 6.54 -9.63
CA CYS A 152 -13.33 5.31 -9.25
C CYS A 152 -13.34 4.23 -10.34
N LEU A 153 -14.40 4.10 -11.13
CA LEU A 153 -14.47 3.14 -12.24
C LEU A 153 -13.40 3.40 -13.29
N ASN A 154 -13.24 4.67 -13.69
CA ASN A 154 -12.19 5.07 -14.64
C ASN A 154 -10.79 4.84 -14.06
N HIS A 155 -10.56 5.30 -12.82
CA HIS A 155 -9.26 5.13 -12.18
C HIS A 155 -8.92 3.65 -11.97
N ALA A 156 -9.86 2.81 -11.59
CA ALA A 156 -9.67 1.38 -11.42
C ALA A 156 -9.30 0.71 -12.75
N SER A 157 -10.04 1.00 -13.83
CA SER A 157 -9.77 0.44 -15.15
C SER A 157 -8.38 0.79 -15.66
N LEU A 158 -7.99 2.08 -15.61
CA LEU A 158 -6.68 2.54 -16.06
C LEU A 158 -5.54 1.96 -15.21
N THR A 159 -5.72 1.91 -13.89
CA THR A 159 -4.69 1.38 -12.99
C THR A 159 -4.54 -0.13 -13.17
N LEU A 160 -5.64 -0.87 -13.28
CA LEU A 160 -5.61 -2.31 -13.56
C LEU A 160 -4.87 -2.61 -14.87
N GLU A 161 -5.20 -1.90 -15.95
CA GLU A 161 -4.52 -2.07 -17.23
C GLU A 161 -3.01 -1.83 -17.12
N ALA A 162 -2.61 -0.79 -16.39
CA ALA A 162 -1.21 -0.47 -16.16
C ALA A 162 -0.49 -1.55 -15.31
N ILE A 163 -1.13 -2.07 -14.26
CA ILE A 163 -0.58 -3.15 -13.43
C ILE A 163 -0.39 -4.41 -14.29
N LEU A 164 -1.41 -4.82 -15.05
CA LEU A 164 -1.31 -6.01 -15.89
C LEU A 164 -0.22 -5.89 -16.96
N LYS A 165 -0.05 -4.71 -17.57
CA LYS A 165 1.01 -4.44 -18.54
C LYS A 165 2.43 -4.47 -17.93
N SER A 166 2.60 -4.17 -16.67
CA SER A 166 3.91 -4.23 -16.00
C SER A 166 4.40 -5.65 -15.73
N GLY A 167 3.53 -6.65 -15.86
CA GLY A 167 3.86 -8.06 -15.64
C GLY A 167 3.93 -8.47 -14.17
N VAL A 168 3.69 -7.56 -13.21
CA VAL A 168 3.62 -7.93 -11.78
C VAL A 168 2.35 -8.71 -11.49
N GLN A 169 2.41 -9.58 -10.51
CA GLN A 169 1.25 -10.32 -10.05
C GLN A 169 0.29 -9.40 -9.29
N LEU A 170 -0.92 -9.20 -9.79
CA LEU A 170 -2.00 -8.63 -9.00
C LEU A 170 -2.54 -9.70 -8.06
N PHE A 171 -2.28 -9.57 -6.76
CA PHE A 171 -2.81 -10.46 -5.73
C PHE A 171 -4.32 -10.31 -5.59
N GLY A 172 -4.80 -9.08 -5.65
CA GLY A 172 -6.22 -8.73 -5.54
C GLY A 172 -6.42 -7.23 -5.33
N TRP A 173 -7.65 -6.85 -5.05
CA TRP A 173 -8.01 -5.47 -4.82
C TRP A 173 -8.88 -5.31 -3.56
N VAL A 174 -8.80 -4.13 -2.97
CA VAL A 174 -9.55 -3.76 -1.76
C VAL A 174 -10.50 -2.63 -2.11
N LEU A 175 -11.78 -2.77 -1.74
CA LEU A 175 -12.75 -1.71 -1.77
C LEU A 175 -12.72 -0.94 -0.44
N ASN A 176 -12.25 0.29 -0.47
CA ASN A 176 -12.28 1.18 0.70
C ASN A 176 -13.41 2.19 0.54
N ARG A 177 -14.47 2.06 1.33
CA ARG A 177 -15.62 2.98 1.33
C ARG A 177 -15.27 4.21 2.15
N ILE A 178 -14.79 5.26 1.48
CA ILE A 178 -14.40 6.53 2.13
C ILE A 178 -15.57 7.50 2.29
N THR A 179 -16.75 7.18 1.76
CA THR A 179 -17.97 7.97 1.86
C THR A 179 -19.21 7.09 1.70
N ASN A 180 -20.29 7.49 2.35
CA ASN A 180 -21.62 6.89 2.18
C ASN A 180 -22.47 7.65 1.12
N ASP A 181 -22.00 8.78 0.61
CA ASP A 181 -22.75 9.66 -0.30
C ASP A 181 -22.60 9.26 -1.79
N ILE A 182 -22.48 7.97 -2.08
CA ILE A 182 -22.38 7.48 -3.45
C ILE A 182 -23.77 7.11 -3.96
N VAL A 183 -24.21 7.82 -4.98
CA VAL A 183 -25.44 7.46 -5.71
C VAL A 183 -25.28 6.07 -6.34
N ALA A 184 -26.21 5.17 -6.07
CA ALA A 184 -26.21 3.79 -6.59
C ALA A 184 -24.94 2.99 -6.22
N ALA A 185 -24.48 3.07 -4.97
CA ALA A 185 -23.26 2.43 -4.48
C ALA A 185 -23.13 0.95 -4.91
N GLY A 186 -24.20 0.15 -4.76
CA GLY A 186 -24.19 -1.25 -5.19
C GLY A 186 -23.96 -1.45 -6.70
N ALA A 187 -24.44 -0.53 -7.55
CA ALA A 187 -24.15 -0.59 -8.99
C ALA A 187 -22.70 -0.21 -9.31
N VAL A 188 -22.12 0.74 -8.56
CA VAL A 188 -20.70 1.10 -8.67
C VAL A 188 -19.83 -0.09 -8.28
N GLU A 189 -20.10 -0.74 -7.16
CA GLU A 189 -19.38 -1.93 -6.69
C GLU A 189 -19.48 -3.09 -7.67
N SER A 190 -20.68 -3.42 -8.16
CA SER A 190 -20.85 -4.45 -9.20
C SER A 190 -20.10 -4.11 -10.49
N SER A 191 -19.96 -2.83 -10.81
CA SER A 191 -19.16 -2.38 -11.96
C SER A 191 -17.67 -2.53 -11.72
N LEU A 192 -17.19 -2.25 -10.49
CA LEU A 192 -15.81 -2.49 -10.10
C LEU A 192 -15.46 -3.98 -10.17
N GLU A 193 -16.32 -4.87 -9.66
CA GLU A 193 -16.11 -6.32 -9.75
C GLU A 193 -15.99 -6.80 -11.20
N LYS A 194 -16.82 -6.24 -12.10
CA LYS A 194 -16.72 -6.56 -13.54
C LYS A 194 -15.41 -6.06 -14.15
N ILE A 195 -14.95 -4.85 -13.80
CA ILE A 195 -13.69 -4.29 -14.26
C ILE A 195 -12.53 -5.12 -13.75
N MET A 196 -12.55 -5.45 -12.46
CA MET A 196 -11.45 -6.19 -11.80
C MET A 196 -11.46 -7.68 -12.13
N GLY A 197 -12.57 -8.23 -12.65
CA GLY A 197 -12.74 -9.65 -12.96
C GLY A 197 -12.90 -10.56 -11.73
N SER A 198 -13.00 -9.98 -10.53
CA SER A 198 -13.16 -10.71 -9.26
C SER A 198 -13.85 -9.84 -8.22
N ALA A 199 -14.38 -10.46 -7.17
CA ALA A 199 -14.75 -9.76 -5.95
C ALA A 199 -13.52 -9.17 -5.24
N PRO A 200 -13.68 -8.10 -4.43
CA PRO A 200 -12.59 -7.57 -3.60
C PRO A 200 -12.13 -8.64 -2.58
N VAL A 201 -10.82 -8.69 -2.32
CA VAL A 201 -10.28 -9.56 -1.26
C VAL A 201 -10.61 -9.01 0.12
N LEU A 202 -10.89 -7.72 0.22
CA LEU A 202 -11.25 -7.01 1.43
C LEU A 202 -12.16 -5.84 1.07
N THR A 203 -13.23 -5.64 1.84
CA THR A 203 -14.08 -4.44 1.79
C THR A 203 -14.04 -3.77 3.16
N ILE A 204 -13.76 -2.48 3.19
CA ILE A 204 -13.73 -1.68 4.41
C ILE A 204 -14.86 -0.66 4.36
N ASP A 205 -15.72 -0.68 5.36
CA ASP A 205 -16.87 0.20 5.46
C ASP A 205 -16.51 1.60 5.96
N PHE A 206 -17.29 2.60 5.57
CA PHE A 206 -17.07 4.00 5.93
C PHE A 206 -17.13 4.26 7.44
N ASP A 207 -17.99 3.55 8.17
CA ASP A 207 -18.17 3.73 9.62
C ASP A 207 -17.05 3.11 10.47
N HIS A 208 -15.93 2.70 9.86
CA HIS A 208 -14.68 2.27 10.49
C HIS A 208 -14.78 1.17 11.54
N GLN A 209 -15.79 0.41 11.50
CA GLN A 209 -15.79 -0.82 12.25
C GLN A 209 -15.22 -1.88 11.32
N SER A 210 -13.91 -2.07 11.40
CA SER A 210 -13.08 -3.10 10.77
C SER A 210 -13.77 -3.95 9.69
N ALA A 211 -13.06 -4.24 8.62
CA ALA A 211 -13.54 -5.20 7.61
C ALA A 211 -13.98 -6.51 8.30
N ASP A 212 -14.91 -7.22 7.67
CA ASP A 212 -15.41 -8.51 8.17
C ASP A 212 -14.23 -9.44 8.50
N PRO A 213 -14.09 -9.93 9.75
CA PRO A 213 -13.03 -10.85 10.13
C PRO A 213 -12.90 -12.07 9.20
N MET A 214 -14.01 -12.52 8.60
CA MET A 214 -14.00 -13.62 7.65
C MET A 214 -13.25 -13.28 6.36
N GLN A 215 -13.28 -12.04 5.92
CA GLN A 215 -12.53 -11.61 4.73
C GLN A 215 -11.02 -11.63 4.99
N PHE A 216 -10.57 -11.29 6.20
CA PHE A 216 -9.17 -11.41 6.60
C PHE A 216 -8.72 -12.87 6.66
N GLU A 217 -9.57 -13.81 7.08
CA GLU A 217 -9.25 -15.23 7.02
C GLU A 217 -9.09 -15.72 5.58
N VAL A 218 -9.91 -15.20 4.65
CA VAL A 218 -9.74 -15.46 3.21
C VAL A 218 -8.42 -14.87 2.72
N LEU A 219 -8.14 -13.61 3.05
CA LEU A 219 -6.88 -12.94 2.72
C LEU A 219 -5.68 -13.74 3.25
N LYS A 220 -5.72 -14.16 4.52
CA LYS A 220 -4.70 -14.98 5.14
C LYS A 220 -4.49 -16.28 4.38
N LYS A 221 -5.55 -17.04 4.11
CA LYS A 221 -5.47 -18.29 3.36
C LYS A 221 -4.88 -18.07 1.97
N LEU A 222 -5.30 -17.03 1.24
CA LEU A 222 -4.78 -16.71 -0.08
C LEU A 222 -3.28 -16.36 -0.03
N VAL A 223 -2.89 -15.56 0.96
CA VAL A 223 -1.50 -15.15 1.17
C VAL A 223 -0.62 -16.37 1.44
N TRP A 224 -1.05 -17.32 2.31
CA TRP A 224 -0.26 -18.51 2.66
C TRP A 224 -0.43 -19.70 1.71
N SER A 225 -1.57 -19.84 1.00
CA SER A 225 -1.74 -20.89 -0.01
C SER A 225 -1.03 -20.60 -1.32
N ASN A 226 -0.83 -19.31 -1.62
CA ASN A 226 -0.03 -18.82 -2.74
C ASN A 226 1.43 -18.56 -2.33
N SER A 227 1.94 -19.23 -1.27
CA SER A 227 3.38 -19.26 -1.01
C SER A 227 4.03 -19.92 -2.23
N PHE A 228 4.47 -19.05 -3.11
CA PHE A 228 4.87 -19.26 -4.49
C PHE A 228 6.00 -20.26 -4.56
N ASP A 229 5.73 -21.38 -5.26
CA ASP A 229 6.75 -22.32 -5.74
C ASP A 229 7.72 -21.64 -6.71
#